data_826eb7124b5a5b79fe2b1380a29bbd16
#
_entry.id   826eb7124b5a5b79fe2b1380a29bbd16
#
_cell.length_a   1.000
_cell.length_b   1.000
_cell.length_c   1.000
_cell.angle_alpha   90.00
_cell.angle_beta   90.00
_cell.angle_gamma   90.00
#
_symmetry.space_group_name_H-M   'P 1'
#
loop_
_entity.id
_entity.type
_entity.pdbx_description
1 polymer ?
#
loop_
_entity_poly.entity_id
_entity_poly.type
_entity_poly.pdbx_seq_one_letter_code
_entity_poly.pdbx_strand_id
1 'polypeptide(L)'
;LVSVVRGQVLTGDGTPLIGVNVSFQHYPHYGYTITRQDGMFDLLANGGASLTLSYERAPFPSTHRTVWLPWNVFHVMDTVVMKREENDIPSCYLTGLVRPNPYILTSPLSTLYKTSPEDNPIIPETQVLHEQVAIPGSDLNLVYLSSRAAGYKPILKVLLTQDRLPFGLMKVHLMVAVMGRQFQKSFPAFPDLSYTFIWDKTDAYNQKVFGLAEAMVSVGYEYESCLDVVLWEKRTAVIQGYELNASNMGGWMLDKHHILDIQNGILYKGSGENQFISLQPPVISTVMGNGRRRSISCPSCNGQAQGNKLLAPVALAWGIDGSLYVGDFNFIRRIYPTGNVTSIMELR
;
A
#
# COMPACT_ATOMS: atom_id res chain seq x y z
N LEU A 1 4.32 18.99 -2.41
CA LEU A 1 4.27 17.88 -3.38
C LEU A 1 2.84 17.74 -3.90
N VAL A 2 2.72 17.67 -5.23
CA VAL A 2 1.44 17.63 -5.93
C VAL A 2 0.83 16.22 -5.82
N SER A 3 -0.47 16.17 -5.63
CA SER A 3 -1.29 14.97 -5.69
C SER A 3 -2.47 15.19 -6.62
N VAL A 4 -3.04 14.12 -7.13
CA VAL A 4 -4.22 14.14 -7.99
C VAL A 4 -5.40 13.57 -7.22
N VAL A 5 -6.49 14.32 -7.14
CA VAL A 5 -7.78 13.80 -6.67
C VAL A 5 -8.59 13.39 -7.87
N ARG A 6 -9.02 12.13 -7.91
CA ARG A 6 -9.89 11.56 -8.93
C ARG A 6 -11.17 11.07 -8.30
N GLY A 7 -12.29 11.30 -8.95
CA GLY A 7 -13.57 10.82 -8.50
C GLY A 7 -14.60 10.77 -9.62
N GLN A 8 -15.80 10.33 -9.27
CA GLN A 8 -16.95 10.27 -10.15
C GLN A 8 -18.15 10.94 -9.50
N VAL A 9 -18.93 11.65 -10.30
CA VAL A 9 -20.19 12.27 -9.88
C VAL A 9 -21.34 11.64 -10.65
N LEU A 10 -22.32 11.16 -9.89
CA LEU A 10 -23.56 10.56 -10.43
C LEU A 10 -24.77 11.35 -9.95
N THR A 11 -25.87 11.19 -10.64
CA THR A 11 -27.21 11.57 -10.19
C THR A 11 -27.79 10.53 -9.24
N GLY A 12 -28.88 10.83 -8.56
CA GLY A 12 -29.54 9.90 -7.64
C GLY A 12 -30.00 8.57 -8.28
N ASP A 13 -30.22 8.55 -9.58
CA ASP A 13 -30.56 7.35 -10.36
C ASP A 13 -29.33 6.58 -10.90
N GLY A 14 -28.12 7.01 -10.51
CA GLY A 14 -26.87 6.36 -10.92
C GLY A 14 -26.34 6.76 -12.30
N THR A 15 -26.95 7.74 -12.96
CA THR A 15 -26.47 8.25 -14.25
C THR A 15 -25.23 9.15 -14.06
N PRO A 16 -24.19 9.01 -14.89
CA PRO A 16 -23.02 9.90 -14.84
C PRO A 16 -23.42 11.38 -15.04
N LEU A 17 -22.95 12.25 -14.16
CA LEU A 17 -23.30 13.66 -14.21
C LEU A 17 -22.15 14.47 -14.84
N ILE A 18 -22.33 14.84 -16.11
CA ILE A 18 -21.39 15.67 -16.87
C ILE A 18 -21.51 17.15 -16.48
N GLY A 19 -20.41 17.89 -16.54
CA GLY A 19 -20.40 19.34 -16.40
C GLY A 19 -20.52 19.83 -14.97
N VAL A 20 -20.24 19.01 -13.98
CA VAL A 20 -20.12 19.45 -12.58
C VAL A 20 -18.80 20.17 -12.42
N ASN A 21 -18.86 21.40 -11.92
CA ASN A 21 -17.67 22.15 -11.52
C ASN A 21 -17.16 21.58 -10.18
N VAL A 22 -15.93 21.14 -10.16
CA VAL A 22 -15.27 20.58 -8.98
C VAL A 22 -14.08 21.47 -8.64
N SER A 23 -14.08 22.03 -7.44
CA SER A 23 -13.03 22.92 -6.95
C SER A 23 -12.75 22.69 -5.47
N PHE A 24 -11.67 23.27 -4.95
CA PHE A 24 -11.40 23.25 -3.50
C PHE A 24 -11.98 24.52 -2.84
N GLN A 25 -12.86 24.34 -1.87
CA GLN A 25 -13.65 25.40 -1.25
C GLN A 25 -12.81 26.57 -0.71
N HIS A 26 -11.63 26.29 -0.13
CA HIS A 26 -10.78 27.30 0.51
C HIS A 26 -9.49 27.60 -0.26
N TYR A 27 -9.32 26.97 -1.43
CA TYR A 27 -8.08 27.07 -2.21
C TYR A 27 -8.37 27.34 -3.69
N PRO A 28 -8.95 28.52 -4.02
CA PRO A 28 -9.33 28.84 -5.41
C PRO A 28 -8.13 28.87 -6.36
N HIS A 29 -6.93 29.09 -5.84
CA HIS A 29 -5.69 29.07 -6.62
C HIS A 29 -5.27 27.68 -7.12
N TYR A 30 -5.86 26.59 -6.60
CA TYR A 30 -5.70 25.25 -7.18
C TYR A 30 -6.54 25.06 -8.46
N GLY A 31 -7.39 26.04 -8.77
CA GLY A 31 -8.25 25.97 -9.95
C GLY A 31 -9.46 25.06 -9.76
N TYR A 32 -10.03 24.66 -10.87
CA TYR A 32 -11.20 23.81 -10.93
C TYR A 32 -11.10 22.82 -12.10
N THR A 33 -11.92 21.82 -12.08
CA THR A 33 -12.13 20.90 -13.19
C THR A 33 -13.62 20.67 -13.42
N ILE A 34 -13.98 20.10 -14.56
CA ILE A 34 -15.35 19.79 -14.93
C ILE A 34 -15.46 18.30 -15.18
N THR A 35 -16.52 17.66 -14.66
CA THR A 35 -16.77 16.25 -14.90
C THR A 35 -17.02 15.96 -16.39
N ARG A 36 -16.44 14.86 -16.87
CA ARG A 36 -16.54 14.37 -18.25
C ARG A 36 -17.86 13.60 -18.47
N GLN A 37 -18.05 13.05 -19.67
CA GLN A 37 -19.26 12.30 -20.04
C GLN A 37 -19.51 11.07 -19.15
N ASP A 38 -18.47 10.48 -18.62
CA ASP A 38 -18.53 9.36 -17.68
C ASP A 38 -18.70 9.79 -16.21
N GLY A 39 -18.89 11.10 -15.96
CA GLY A 39 -18.96 11.69 -14.63
C GLY A 39 -17.63 11.79 -13.92
N MET A 40 -16.53 11.36 -14.53
CA MET A 40 -15.21 11.39 -13.93
C MET A 40 -14.59 12.79 -13.94
N PHE A 41 -13.78 13.07 -12.93
CA PHE A 41 -12.96 14.27 -12.83
C PHE A 41 -11.58 13.96 -12.27
N ASP A 42 -10.64 14.83 -12.60
CA ASP A 42 -9.29 14.87 -12.02
C ASP A 42 -8.97 16.30 -11.61
N LEU A 43 -8.47 16.50 -10.40
CA LEU A 43 -8.11 17.81 -9.87
C LEU A 43 -6.77 17.73 -9.14
N LEU A 44 -5.87 18.66 -9.47
CA LEU A 44 -4.55 18.77 -8.86
C LEU A 44 -4.60 19.57 -7.57
N ALA A 45 -3.89 19.13 -6.55
CA ALA A 45 -3.70 19.88 -5.31
C ALA A 45 -2.36 19.57 -4.66
N ASN A 46 -1.94 20.41 -3.74
CA ASN A 46 -0.85 20.08 -2.84
C ASN A 46 -1.36 19.12 -1.76
N GLY A 47 -0.71 17.95 -1.65
CA GLY A 47 -1.00 16.99 -0.60
C GLY A 47 -0.50 17.43 0.78
N GLY A 48 -0.76 16.59 1.78
CA GLY A 48 -0.36 16.79 3.18
C GLY A 48 -1.35 17.60 4.00
N ALA A 49 -2.59 17.74 3.54
CA ALA A 49 -3.64 18.49 4.24
C ALA A 49 -5.03 17.87 4.05
N SER A 50 -5.96 18.22 4.94
CA SER A 50 -7.39 17.99 4.71
C SER A 50 -7.92 19.09 3.80
N LEU A 51 -8.51 18.68 2.67
CA LEU A 51 -9.06 19.59 1.67
C LEU A 51 -10.55 19.31 1.49
N THR A 52 -11.36 20.37 1.36
CA THR A 52 -12.78 20.23 1.08
C THR A 52 -13.06 20.56 -0.38
N LEU A 53 -13.57 19.57 -1.10
CA LEU A 53 -14.02 19.74 -2.48
C LEU A 53 -15.46 20.26 -2.50
N SER A 54 -15.73 21.20 -3.38
CA SER A 54 -17.05 21.70 -3.72
C SER A 54 -17.46 21.18 -5.09
N TYR A 55 -18.67 20.67 -5.19
CA TYR A 55 -19.28 20.15 -6.41
C TYR A 55 -20.49 21.03 -6.73
N GLU A 56 -20.46 21.70 -7.87
CA GLU A 56 -21.48 22.67 -8.23
C GLU A 56 -22.00 22.44 -9.65
N ARG A 57 -23.29 22.27 -9.78
CA ARG A 57 -24.01 22.24 -11.06
C ARG A 57 -25.49 22.49 -10.87
N ALA A 58 -26.03 23.55 -11.45
CA ALA A 58 -27.47 23.76 -11.48
C ALA A 58 -28.18 22.63 -12.29
N PRO A 59 -29.35 22.14 -11.86
CA PRO A 59 -30.18 22.59 -10.73
C PRO A 59 -29.91 21.85 -9.39
N PHE A 60 -28.79 21.16 -9.27
CA PHE A 60 -28.43 20.44 -8.06
C PHE A 60 -27.90 21.38 -6.99
N PRO A 61 -28.21 21.17 -5.70
CA PRO A 61 -27.57 21.91 -4.62
C PRO A 61 -26.06 21.60 -4.56
N SER A 62 -25.28 22.59 -4.10
CA SER A 62 -23.84 22.40 -3.93
C SER A 62 -23.56 21.32 -2.90
N THR A 63 -22.67 20.41 -3.23
CA THR A 63 -22.28 19.32 -2.36
C THR A 63 -20.81 19.46 -1.98
N HIS A 64 -20.47 19.16 -0.73
CA HIS A 64 -19.09 19.25 -0.23
C HIS A 64 -18.61 17.89 0.29
N ARG A 65 -17.33 17.61 0.07
CA ARG A 65 -16.67 16.42 0.61
C ARG A 65 -15.27 16.78 1.09
N THR A 66 -14.94 16.42 2.31
CA THR A 66 -13.61 16.63 2.89
C THR A 66 -12.81 15.35 2.78
N VAL A 67 -11.57 15.48 2.33
CA VAL A 67 -10.64 14.38 2.17
C VAL A 67 -9.28 14.74 2.75
N TRP A 68 -8.64 13.80 3.41
CA TRP A 68 -7.22 13.89 3.72
C TRP A 68 -6.43 13.46 2.49
N LEU A 69 -5.65 14.38 1.91
CA LEU A 69 -4.88 14.13 0.71
C LEU A 69 -3.40 13.95 1.05
N PRO A 70 -2.83 12.73 1.00
CA PRO A 70 -1.41 12.51 1.17
C PRO A 70 -0.59 13.17 0.07
N TRP A 71 0.75 13.25 0.25
CA TRP A 71 1.65 13.77 -0.77
C TRP A 71 1.92 12.77 -1.89
N ASN A 72 2.04 13.28 -3.10
CA ASN A 72 2.51 12.54 -4.29
C ASN A 72 1.73 11.24 -4.57
N VAL A 73 0.39 11.33 -4.50
CA VAL A 73 -0.50 10.18 -4.75
C VAL A 73 -1.61 10.52 -5.74
N PHE A 74 -2.14 9.48 -6.36
CA PHE A 74 -3.47 9.49 -6.96
C PHE A 74 -4.48 9.08 -5.88
N HIS A 75 -5.24 10.04 -5.40
CA HIS A 75 -6.29 9.78 -4.42
C HIS A 75 -7.63 9.61 -5.13
N VAL A 76 -8.17 8.40 -5.09
CA VAL A 76 -9.48 8.11 -5.67
C VAL A 76 -10.55 8.29 -4.60
N MET A 77 -11.46 9.21 -4.86
CA MET A 77 -12.58 9.51 -3.97
C MET A 77 -13.74 8.54 -4.16
N ASP A 78 -14.57 8.48 -3.15
CA ASP A 78 -15.88 7.86 -3.28
C ASP A 78 -16.72 8.58 -4.32
N THR A 79 -17.58 7.83 -4.98
CA THR A 79 -18.57 8.39 -5.90
C THR A 79 -19.46 9.39 -5.18
N VAL A 80 -19.56 10.59 -5.73
CA VAL A 80 -20.42 11.65 -5.22
C VAL A 80 -21.75 11.57 -5.94
N VAL A 81 -22.84 11.45 -5.17
CA VAL A 81 -24.20 11.48 -5.72
C VAL A 81 -24.80 12.83 -5.47
N MET A 82 -25.18 13.56 -6.53
CA MET A 82 -25.90 14.83 -6.47
C MET A 82 -27.40 14.59 -6.70
N LYS A 83 -28.21 14.97 -5.70
CA LYS A 83 -29.68 14.89 -5.77
C LYS A 83 -30.28 16.27 -5.96
N ARG A 84 -31.43 16.37 -6.64
CA ARG A 84 -32.10 17.66 -6.90
C ARG A 84 -32.72 18.29 -5.65
N GLU A 85 -33.08 17.48 -4.66
CA GLU A 85 -33.69 17.94 -3.40
C GLU A 85 -32.88 17.43 -2.21
N GLU A 86 -32.46 18.36 -1.35
CA GLU A 86 -31.70 18.04 -0.13
C GLU A 86 -32.55 17.35 0.96
N ASN A 87 -33.88 17.31 0.77
CA ASN A 87 -34.83 16.85 1.79
C ASN A 87 -35.15 15.34 1.74
N ASP A 88 -34.62 14.60 0.79
CA ASP A 88 -34.75 13.14 0.81
C ASP A 88 -33.73 12.54 1.80
N ILE A 89 -34.02 12.71 3.09
CA ILE A 89 -33.47 11.82 4.11
C ILE A 89 -33.98 10.42 3.72
N PRO A 90 -33.09 9.44 3.47
CA PRO A 90 -33.52 8.11 3.15
C PRO A 90 -34.51 7.62 4.22
N SER A 91 -35.73 7.38 3.83
CA SER A 91 -36.79 6.93 4.77
C SER A 91 -36.62 5.46 5.16
N CYS A 92 -35.41 4.92 5.09
CA CYS A 92 -35.13 3.54 5.38
C CYS A 92 -34.42 3.36 6.72
N TYR A 93 -34.87 2.35 7.48
CA TYR A 93 -34.17 1.93 8.67
C TYR A 93 -32.93 1.13 8.30
N LEU A 94 -31.76 1.72 8.49
CA LEU A 94 -30.47 1.04 8.27
C LEU A 94 -30.20 -0.05 9.32
N THR A 95 -30.98 -0.06 10.42
CA THR A 95 -30.87 -1.03 11.50
C THR A 95 -31.34 -2.41 11.02
N GLY A 96 -30.46 -3.38 10.99
CA GLY A 96 -30.78 -4.75 10.54
C GLY A 96 -30.33 -5.07 9.12
N LEU A 97 -29.90 -4.07 8.33
CA LEU A 97 -29.27 -4.31 7.03
C LEU A 97 -27.83 -4.79 7.22
N VAL A 98 -27.48 -5.85 6.54
CA VAL A 98 -26.13 -6.42 6.57
C VAL A 98 -25.19 -5.59 5.71
N ARG A 99 -24.06 -5.15 6.27
CA ARG A 99 -23.01 -4.50 5.48
C ARG A 99 -22.25 -5.53 4.64
N PRO A 100 -21.73 -5.11 3.45
CA PRO A 100 -20.84 -5.98 2.70
C PRO A 100 -19.62 -6.35 3.55
N ASN A 101 -19.18 -7.59 3.42
CA ASN A 101 -17.90 -8.03 3.96
C ASN A 101 -17.11 -8.72 2.85
N PRO A 102 -16.53 -7.94 1.94
CA PRO A 102 -15.83 -8.48 0.79
C PRO A 102 -14.54 -9.17 1.24
N TYR A 103 -14.26 -10.28 0.60
CA TYR A 103 -13.01 -11.00 0.75
C TYR A 103 -12.20 -10.88 -0.53
N ILE A 104 -10.92 -10.52 -0.41
CA ILE A 104 -10.06 -10.25 -1.56
C ILE A 104 -8.95 -11.27 -1.61
N LEU A 105 -8.83 -11.94 -2.75
CA LEU A 105 -7.74 -12.84 -3.09
C LEU A 105 -6.90 -12.19 -4.18
N THR A 106 -5.60 -12.03 -3.92
CA THR A 106 -4.65 -11.54 -4.93
C THR A 106 -3.83 -12.69 -5.47
N SER A 107 -3.30 -12.53 -6.68
CA SER A 107 -2.23 -13.41 -7.15
C SER A 107 -1.09 -13.37 -6.14
N PRO A 108 -0.46 -14.49 -5.81
CA PRO A 108 0.65 -14.50 -4.88
C PRO A 108 1.76 -13.59 -5.41
N LEU A 109 2.10 -12.58 -4.64
CA LEU A 109 3.22 -11.67 -4.94
C LEU A 109 4.57 -12.37 -4.82
N SER A 110 4.63 -13.40 -4.05
CA SER A 110 5.63 -14.46 -3.96
C SER A 110 5.20 -15.42 -2.85
N THR A 111 5.82 -16.59 -2.79
CA THR A 111 5.62 -17.59 -1.75
C THR A 111 5.99 -17.12 -0.33
N LEU A 112 6.32 -15.84 -0.15
CA LEU A 112 6.88 -15.30 1.08
C LEU A 112 5.99 -14.30 1.81
N TYR A 113 4.74 -14.15 1.45
CA TYR A 113 3.79 -13.52 2.33
C TYR A 113 3.57 -14.42 3.56
N LYS A 114 4.39 -14.23 4.56
CA LYS A 114 4.02 -14.59 5.93
C LYS A 114 3.03 -13.54 6.43
N THR A 115 1.81 -13.68 6.01
CA THR A 115 0.70 -13.09 6.75
C THR A 115 0.63 -13.78 8.11
N SER A 116 0.12 -13.07 9.10
CA SER A 116 -0.15 -13.64 10.42
C SER A 116 -0.93 -14.96 10.28
N PRO A 117 -0.63 -16.00 11.04
CA PRO A 117 -1.30 -17.30 10.94
C PRO A 117 -2.82 -17.26 11.03
N GLU A 118 -3.39 -16.18 11.57
CA GLU A 118 -4.82 -16.01 11.78
C GLU A 118 -5.56 -15.46 10.54
N ASP A 119 -4.83 -14.88 9.56
CA ASP A 119 -5.44 -14.22 8.41
C ASP A 119 -5.19 -14.93 7.07
N ASN A 120 -4.70 -16.17 7.09
CA ASN A 120 -4.29 -16.86 5.90
C ASN A 120 -5.31 -17.87 5.38
N PRO A 121 -6.18 -17.48 4.45
CA PRO A 121 -6.73 -18.47 3.57
C PRO A 121 -5.63 -19.01 2.64
N ILE A 122 -5.58 -20.28 2.44
CA ILE A 122 -4.89 -20.90 1.32
C ILE A 122 -5.47 -20.29 0.07
N ILE A 123 -4.67 -19.48 -0.64
CA ILE A 123 -5.08 -18.87 -1.91
C ILE A 123 -4.83 -19.93 -2.98
N PRO A 124 -5.90 -20.46 -3.61
CA PRO A 124 -5.72 -21.35 -4.75
C PRO A 124 -5.20 -20.55 -5.94
N GLU A 125 -4.15 -20.97 -6.46
CA GLU A 125 -3.19 -20.41 -7.35
C GLU A 125 -3.62 -19.80 -8.65
N THR A 126 -2.98 -18.73 -9.02
CA THR A 126 -2.41 -18.58 -10.36
C THR A 126 -1.05 -19.30 -10.39
N GLN A 127 -0.93 -20.37 -11.16
CA GLN A 127 0.32 -21.11 -11.28
C GLN A 127 1.39 -20.19 -11.86
N VAL A 128 2.47 -19.99 -11.10
CA VAL A 128 3.70 -19.40 -11.60
C VAL A 128 4.61 -20.54 -12.01
N LEU A 129 4.92 -20.63 -13.30
CA LEU A 129 5.92 -21.58 -13.79
C LEU A 129 7.30 -21.10 -13.36
N HIS A 130 8.07 -22.02 -12.80
CA HIS A 130 9.45 -21.80 -12.37
C HIS A 130 10.35 -22.87 -13.00
N GLU A 131 11.40 -22.42 -13.66
CA GLU A 131 12.45 -23.27 -14.20
C GLU A 131 13.82 -22.76 -13.76
N GLN A 132 14.73 -23.68 -13.52
CA GLN A 132 16.11 -23.36 -13.17
C GLN A 132 17.08 -24.21 -14.00
N VAL A 133 18.03 -23.52 -14.64
CA VAL A 133 19.07 -24.17 -15.47
C VAL A 133 20.45 -23.72 -15.00
N ALA A 134 21.31 -24.66 -14.66
CA ALA A 134 22.68 -24.38 -14.27
C ALA A 134 23.48 -23.89 -15.47
N ILE A 135 24.32 -22.88 -15.29
CA ILE A 135 25.27 -22.41 -16.30
C ILE A 135 26.57 -23.22 -16.15
N PRO A 136 26.95 -24.04 -17.15
CA PRO A 136 28.13 -24.86 -17.06
C PRO A 136 29.40 -24.04 -16.81
N GLY A 137 30.23 -24.50 -15.88
CA GLY A 137 31.49 -23.84 -15.52
C GLY A 137 31.38 -22.65 -14.59
N SER A 138 30.20 -22.40 -14.05
CA SER A 138 29.95 -21.35 -13.06
C SER A 138 29.12 -21.85 -11.89
N ASP A 139 29.02 -21.04 -10.83
CA ASP A 139 28.12 -21.25 -9.69
C ASP A 139 26.77 -20.47 -9.85
N LEU A 140 26.45 -20.10 -11.10
CA LEU A 140 25.27 -19.34 -11.44
C LEU A 140 24.20 -20.23 -12.07
N ASN A 141 22.94 -19.89 -11.83
CA ASN A 141 21.80 -20.50 -12.47
C ASN A 141 20.98 -19.43 -13.20
N LEU A 142 20.40 -19.83 -14.34
CA LEU A 142 19.31 -19.08 -14.96
C LEU A 142 18.00 -19.55 -14.35
N VAL A 143 17.19 -18.61 -13.90
CA VAL A 143 15.87 -18.84 -13.30
C VAL A 143 14.82 -18.17 -14.16
N TYR A 144 13.84 -18.94 -14.62
CA TYR A 144 12.64 -18.44 -15.29
C TYR A 144 11.49 -18.37 -14.32
N LEU A 145 10.80 -17.23 -14.33
CA LEU A 145 9.52 -17.08 -13.64
C LEU A 145 8.49 -16.51 -14.62
N SER A 146 7.38 -17.22 -14.79
CA SER A 146 6.31 -16.77 -15.68
C SER A 146 5.69 -15.43 -15.24
N SER A 147 5.76 -15.10 -13.95
CA SER A 147 5.32 -13.80 -13.41
C SER A 147 6.14 -12.60 -13.93
N ARG A 148 7.38 -12.87 -14.40
CA ARG A 148 8.27 -11.87 -15.00
C ARG A 148 8.05 -11.72 -16.51
N ALA A 149 7.41 -12.68 -17.14
CA ALA A 149 7.18 -12.67 -18.57
C ALA A 149 6.24 -11.53 -18.99
N ALA A 150 6.52 -10.98 -20.19
CA ALA A 150 5.61 -10.02 -20.80
C ALA A 150 4.23 -10.66 -21.01
N GLY A 151 3.17 -9.98 -20.59
CA GLY A 151 1.80 -10.50 -20.69
C GLY A 151 1.27 -11.18 -19.44
N TYR A 152 2.10 -11.49 -18.45
CA TYR A 152 1.59 -11.89 -17.14
C TYR A 152 0.81 -10.74 -16.48
N LYS A 153 -0.46 -11.00 -16.16
CA LYS A 153 -1.34 -10.01 -15.55
C LYS A 153 -1.72 -10.45 -14.15
N PRO A 154 -1.54 -9.59 -13.13
CA PRO A 154 -1.97 -9.92 -11.78
C PRO A 154 -3.49 -9.95 -11.71
N ILE A 155 -3.98 -10.88 -10.90
CA ILE A 155 -5.40 -11.13 -10.70
C ILE A 155 -5.78 -10.71 -9.30
N LEU A 156 -6.94 -10.06 -9.18
CA LEU A 156 -7.59 -9.74 -7.93
C LEU A 156 -9.00 -10.33 -7.99
N LYS A 157 -9.22 -11.39 -7.22
CA LYS A 157 -10.53 -12.02 -7.10
C LYS A 157 -11.24 -11.46 -5.87
N VAL A 158 -12.42 -10.91 -6.07
CA VAL A 158 -13.24 -10.34 -5.01
C VAL A 158 -14.45 -11.24 -4.81
N LEU A 159 -14.63 -11.76 -3.60
CA LEU A 159 -15.84 -12.42 -3.17
C LEU A 159 -16.80 -11.35 -2.66
N LEU A 160 -17.93 -11.22 -3.33
CA LEU A 160 -18.89 -10.13 -3.13
C LEU A 160 -20.03 -10.53 -2.20
N THR A 161 -20.45 -11.79 -2.26
CA THR A 161 -21.50 -12.35 -1.40
C THR A 161 -21.08 -13.72 -0.86
N GLN A 162 -21.70 -14.14 0.22
CA GLN A 162 -21.52 -15.46 0.80
C GLN A 162 -22.56 -16.45 0.26
N ASP A 163 -22.55 -17.69 0.76
CA ASP A 163 -23.49 -18.76 0.44
C ASP A 163 -24.97 -18.38 0.74
N ARG A 164 -25.18 -17.50 1.72
CA ARG A 164 -26.50 -16.98 2.09
C ARG A 164 -26.56 -15.48 1.80
N LEU A 165 -27.55 -15.11 1.01
CA LEU A 165 -27.83 -13.71 0.77
C LEU A 165 -28.53 -13.07 1.96
N PRO A 166 -28.16 -11.83 2.33
CA PRO A 166 -28.96 -11.01 3.22
C PRO A 166 -30.37 -10.81 2.65
N PHE A 167 -31.36 -10.82 3.54
CA PHE A 167 -32.75 -10.60 3.12
C PHE A 167 -32.93 -9.24 2.45
N GLY A 168 -33.62 -9.21 1.29
CA GLY A 168 -33.90 -8.00 0.54
C GLY A 168 -32.69 -7.41 -0.21
N LEU A 169 -31.55 -8.08 -0.24
CA LEU A 169 -30.41 -7.64 -1.06
C LEU A 169 -30.76 -7.78 -2.55
N MET A 170 -30.72 -6.68 -3.29
CA MET A 170 -31.14 -6.60 -4.67
C MET A 170 -29.99 -6.51 -5.65
N LYS A 171 -29.03 -5.63 -5.36
CA LYS A 171 -27.85 -5.42 -6.20
C LYS A 171 -26.57 -5.34 -5.40
N VAL A 172 -25.50 -5.74 -6.03
CA VAL A 172 -24.13 -5.63 -5.51
C VAL A 172 -23.32 -4.79 -6.48
N HIS A 173 -22.72 -3.74 -5.95
CA HIS A 173 -21.85 -2.84 -6.68
C HIS A 173 -20.40 -3.13 -6.32
N LEU A 174 -19.54 -3.16 -7.32
CA LEU A 174 -18.10 -3.32 -7.17
C LEU A 174 -17.40 -2.12 -7.79
N MET A 175 -16.51 -1.52 -7.05
CA MET A 175 -15.58 -0.52 -7.54
C MET A 175 -14.16 -0.94 -7.20
N VAL A 176 -13.27 -0.96 -8.19
CA VAL A 176 -11.85 -1.21 -8.01
C VAL A 176 -11.09 0.02 -8.49
N ALA A 177 -10.29 0.60 -7.60
CA ALA A 177 -9.43 1.73 -7.93
C ALA A 177 -7.96 1.31 -7.78
N VAL A 178 -7.18 1.48 -8.82
CA VAL A 178 -5.74 1.18 -8.83
C VAL A 178 -4.99 2.20 -9.68
N MET A 179 -3.93 2.77 -9.12
CA MET A 179 -3.05 3.74 -9.78
C MET A 179 -3.80 4.85 -10.55
N GLY A 180 -4.83 5.43 -9.89
CA GLY A 180 -5.64 6.50 -10.45
C GLY A 180 -6.70 6.06 -11.47
N ARG A 181 -6.79 4.77 -11.81
CA ARG A 181 -7.87 4.21 -12.65
C ARG A 181 -8.98 3.70 -11.75
N GLN A 182 -10.22 3.86 -12.19
CA GLN A 182 -11.40 3.38 -11.50
C GLN A 182 -12.21 2.47 -12.43
N PHE A 183 -12.54 1.30 -11.94
CA PHE A 183 -13.36 0.30 -12.61
C PHE A 183 -14.61 0.08 -11.78
N GLN A 184 -15.77 0.10 -12.42
CA GLN A 184 -17.04 -0.06 -11.73
C GLN A 184 -17.90 -1.10 -12.44
N LYS A 185 -18.53 -1.98 -11.67
CA LYS A 185 -19.52 -2.94 -12.12
C LYS A 185 -20.63 -3.10 -11.12
N SER A 186 -21.81 -3.45 -11.61
CA SER A 186 -22.98 -3.78 -10.79
C SER A 186 -23.53 -5.12 -11.20
N PHE A 187 -24.00 -5.89 -10.24
CA PHE A 187 -24.51 -7.24 -10.41
C PHE A 187 -25.84 -7.40 -9.69
N PRO A 188 -26.77 -8.19 -10.22
CA PRO A 188 -27.88 -8.71 -9.42
C PRO A 188 -27.31 -9.52 -8.25
N ALA A 189 -28.01 -9.55 -7.13
CA ALA A 189 -27.57 -10.32 -5.97
C ALA A 189 -27.75 -11.83 -6.21
N PHE A 190 -26.64 -12.58 -6.11
CA PHE A 190 -26.62 -14.04 -6.16
C PHE A 190 -25.76 -14.58 -5.00
N PRO A 191 -26.04 -15.78 -4.50
CA PRO A 191 -25.13 -16.46 -3.56
C PRO A 191 -23.76 -16.70 -4.21
N ASP A 192 -22.70 -16.69 -3.42
CA ASP A 192 -21.31 -16.96 -3.85
C ASP A 192 -20.85 -16.12 -5.05
N LEU A 193 -21.38 -14.90 -5.15
CA LEU A 193 -21.01 -13.98 -6.21
C LEU A 193 -19.55 -13.57 -6.07
N SER A 194 -18.77 -13.80 -7.10
CA SER A 194 -17.37 -13.36 -7.15
C SER A 194 -17.05 -12.69 -8.47
N TYR A 195 -16.08 -11.79 -8.45
CA TYR A 195 -15.58 -11.14 -9.65
C TYR A 195 -14.06 -11.21 -9.70
N THR A 196 -13.54 -11.57 -10.86
CA THR A 196 -12.09 -11.57 -11.10
C THR A 196 -11.71 -10.32 -11.88
N PHE A 197 -10.98 -9.43 -11.21
CA PHE A 197 -10.39 -8.25 -11.82
C PHE A 197 -8.98 -8.59 -12.28
N ILE A 198 -8.67 -8.26 -13.53
CA ILE A 198 -7.36 -8.44 -14.14
C ILE A 198 -6.78 -7.06 -14.41
N TRP A 199 -5.63 -6.75 -13.80
CA TRP A 199 -4.97 -5.49 -14.01
C TRP A 199 -3.92 -5.59 -15.13
N ASP A 200 -3.88 -4.60 -16.00
CA ASP A 200 -2.94 -4.53 -17.11
C ASP A 200 -1.59 -3.88 -16.76
N LYS A 201 -1.37 -3.59 -15.46
CA LYS A 201 -0.17 -2.96 -14.91
C LYS A 201 0.08 -1.54 -15.44
N THR A 202 -0.99 -0.83 -15.83
CA THR A 202 -0.90 0.56 -16.25
C THR A 202 -1.63 1.48 -15.29
N ASP A 203 -1.18 2.74 -15.23
CA ASP A 203 -1.82 3.82 -14.50
C ASP A 203 -2.90 4.53 -15.33
N ALA A 204 -3.42 5.64 -14.78
CA ALA A 204 -4.45 6.46 -15.43
C ALA A 204 -4.00 7.10 -16.76
N TYR A 205 -2.70 7.17 -17.01
CA TYR A 205 -2.09 7.75 -18.21
C TYR A 205 -1.59 6.68 -19.19
N ASN A 206 -1.95 5.40 -18.97
CA ASN A 206 -1.45 4.24 -19.70
C ASN A 206 0.07 4.04 -19.62
N GLN A 207 0.69 4.57 -18.54
CA GLN A 207 2.10 4.36 -18.27
C GLN A 207 2.29 3.05 -17.48
N LYS A 208 3.39 2.38 -17.73
CA LYS A 208 3.75 1.16 -17.01
C LYS A 208 4.01 1.45 -15.55
N VAL A 209 3.38 0.70 -14.67
CA VAL A 209 3.57 0.77 -13.22
C VAL A 209 4.56 -0.31 -12.81
N PHE A 210 5.63 0.09 -12.14
CA PHE A 210 6.65 -0.81 -11.62
C PHE A 210 6.50 -0.97 -10.11
N GLY A 211 6.89 -2.14 -9.61
CA GLY A 211 6.82 -2.45 -8.18
C GLY A 211 5.40 -2.79 -7.72
N LEU A 212 5.13 -2.50 -6.46
CA LEU A 212 3.84 -2.77 -5.84
C LEU A 212 2.89 -1.59 -6.01
N ALA A 213 1.63 -1.89 -6.26
CA ALA A 213 0.54 -0.93 -6.27
C ALA A 213 -0.53 -1.33 -5.25
N GLU A 214 -1.14 -0.35 -4.62
CA GLU A 214 -2.31 -0.57 -3.79
C GLU A 214 -3.57 -0.48 -4.65
N ALA A 215 -4.40 -1.51 -4.55
CA ALA A 215 -5.73 -1.53 -5.12
C ALA A 215 -6.77 -1.33 -4.01
N MET A 216 -7.62 -0.33 -4.16
CA MET A 216 -8.76 -0.11 -3.29
C MET A 216 -9.99 -0.77 -3.89
N VAL A 217 -10.61 -1.67 -3.14
CA VAL A 217 -11.82 -2.37 -3.52
C VAL A 217 -12.96 -1.89 -2.64
N SER A 218 -14.01 -1.38 -3.25
CA SER A 218 -15.23 -0.96 -2.58
C SER A 218 -16.38 -1.83 -3.06
N VAL A 219 -17.11 -2.41 -2.14
CA VAL A 219 -18.31 -3.22 -2.42
C VAL A 219 -19.51 -2.54 -1.79
N GLY A 220 -20.56 -2.38 -2.56
CA GLY A 220 -21.80 -1.72 -2.15
C GLY A 220 -22.98 -2.68 -2.22
N TYR A 221 -23.82 -2.69 -1.19
CA TYR A 221 -25.08 -3.42 -1.14
C TYR A 221 -26.25 -2.47 -1.26
N GLU A 222 -27.14 -2.74 -2.22
CA GLU A 222 -28.38 -2.03 -2.45
C GLU A 222 -29.54 -2.96 -2.07
N TYR A 223 -30.42 -2.49 -1.20
CA TYR A 223 -31.54 -3.26 -0.65
C TYR A 223 -32.86 -2.75 -1.19
N GLU A 224 -33.81 -3.66 -1.40
CA GLU A 224 -35.17 -3.34 -1.84
C GLU A 224 -35.89 -2.39 -0.87
N SER A 225 -35.63 -2.55 0.43
CA SER A 225 -36.19 -1.70 1.47
C SER A 225 -35.59 -0.30 1.55
N CYS A 226 -34.50 -0.02 0.80
CA CYS A 226 -33.74 1.21 0.89
C CYS A 226 -33.04 1.55 -0.42
N LEU A 227 -33.81 1.87 -1.45
CA LEU A 227 -33.32 2.05 -2.83
C LEU A 227 -32.37 3.25 -3.02
N ASP A 228 -32.42 4.24 -2.12
CA ASP A 228 -31.61 5.45 -2.22
C ASP A 228 -30.28 5.38 -1.47
N VAL A 229 -30.01 4.27 -0.79
CA VAL A 229 -28.80 4.12 0.02
C VAL A 229 -28.07 2.84 -0.35
N VAL A 230 -26.82 2.99 -0.72
CA VAL A 230 -25.91 1.85 -0.93
C VAL A 230 -24.98 1.76 0.28
N LEU A 231 -24.96 0.62 0.94
CA LEU A 231 -24.05 0.36 2.05
C LEU A 231 -22.69 -0.07 1.51
N TRP A 232 -21.70 0.81 1.62
CA TRP A 232 -20.36 0.56 1.13
C TRP A 232 -19.42 0.02 2.20
N GLU A 233 -18.57 -0.91 1.81
CA GLU A 233 -17.43 -1.36 2.57
C GLU A 233 -16.18 -1.36 1.69
N LYS A 234 -15.06 -0.92 2.26
CA LYS A 234 -13.79 -0.80 1.56
C LYS A 234 -12.75 -1.74 2.12
N ARG A 235 -11.95 -2.29 1.24
CA ARG A 235 -10.76 -3.09 1.56
C ARG A 235 -9.63 -2.67 0.63
N THR A 236 -8.42 -2.80 1.10
CA THR A 236 -7.23 -2.59 0.30
C THR A 236 -6.54 -3.91 0.03
N ALA A 237 -5.89 -4.02 -1.11
CA ALA A 237 -5.09 -5.16 -1.49
C ALA A 237 -3.83 -4.68 -2.21
N VAL A 238 -2.73 -5.39 -2.04
CA VAL A 238 -1.49 -5.11 -2.76
C VAL A 238 -1.43 -5.99 -3.99
N ILE A 239 -1.12 -5.38 -5.13
CA ILE A 239 -1.07 -6.02 -6.44
C ILE A 239 0.26 -5.66 -7.11
N GLN A 240 0.86 -6.62 -7.83
CA GLN A 240 2.17 -6.42 -8.41
C GLN A 240 2.09 -5.83 -9.81
N GLY A 241 2.83 -4.74 -10.03
CA GLY A 241 3.10 -4.16 -11.33
C GLY A 241 4.23 -4.90 -12.07
N TYR A 242 4.93 -4.18 -12.95
CA TYR A 242 6.12 -4.70 -13.60
C TYR A 242 7.29 -4.80 -12.62
N GLU A 243 8.08 -5.85 -12.73
CA GLU A 243 9.38 -5.89 -12.07
C GLU A 243 10.39 -5.04 -12.84
N LEU A 244 11.27 -4.37 -12.09
CA LEU A 244 12.45 -3.72 -12.68
C LEU A 244 13.41 -4.81 -13.13
N ASN A 245 13.39 -5.18 -14.39
CA ASN A 245 14.27 -6.20 -14.95
C ASN A 245 15.21 -5.58 -15.98
N ALA A 246 16.45 -5.35 -15.57
CA ALA A 246 17.50 -4.81 -16.45
C ALA A 246 18.02 -5.83 -17.46
N SER A 247 17.83 -7.14 -17.22
CA SER A 247 18.37 -8.20 -18.08
C SER A 247 17.62 -8.36 -19.40
N ASN A 248 16.34 -7.96 -19.45
CA ASN A 248 15.45 -8.06 -20.63
C ASN A 248 15.45 -9.44 -21.31
N MET A 249 15.55 -10.52 -20.53
CA MET A 249 15.64 -11.91 -21.00
C MET A 249 14.28 -12.62 -20.96
N GLY A 250 13.18 -11.92 -21.15
CA GLY A 250 11.85 -12.53 -21.33
C GLY A 250 11.35 -13.39 -20.16
N GLY A 251 11.66 -13.04 -18.94
CA GLY A 251 11.27 -13.80 -17.75
C GLY A 251 12.41 -14.60 -17.11
N TRP A 252 13.53 -14.70 -17.80
CA TRP A 252 14.77 -15.28 -17.26
C TRP A 252 15.62 -14.26 -16.53
N MET A 253 16.25 -14.67 -15.45
CA MET A 253 17.20 -13.86 -14.67
C MET A 253 18.24 -14.77 -14.03
N LEU A 254 19.45 -14.24 -13.78
CA LEU A 254 20.44 -14.95 -12.98
C LEU A 254 19.97 -15.02 -11.53
N ASP A 255 20.15 -16.16 -10.88
CA ASP A 255 19.76 -16.42 -9.49
C ASP A 255 20.40 -15.46 -8.47
N LYS A 256 21.59 -14.94 -8.79
CA LYS A 256 22.34 -13.98 -7.97
C LYS A 256 22.12 -12.51 -8.39
N HIS A 257 21.31 -12.25 -9.40
CA HIS A 257 20.93 -10.89 -9.78
C HIS A 257 19.73 -10.45 -8.94
N HIS A 258 19.98 -9.60 -7.96
CA HIS A 258 18.96 -9.06 -7.07
C HIS A 258 18.66 -7.61 -7.41
N ILE A 259 17.41 -7.21 -7.26
CA ILE A 259 16.93 -5.84 -7.51
C ILE A 259 16.35 -5.29 -6.21
N LEU A 260 16.86 -4.13 -5.77
CA LEU A 260 16.37 -3.44 -4.59
C LEU A 260 15.42 -2.31 -4.97
N ASP A 261 14.16 -2.45 -4.56
CA ASP A 261 13.20 -1.37 -4.58
C ASP A 261 13.27 -0.59 -3.25
N ILE A 262 13.95 0.55 -3.29
CA ILE A 262 14.19 1.38 -2.10
C ILE A 262 12.88 2.03 -1.63
N GLN A 263 11.98 2.40 -2.55
CA GLN A 263 10.73 3.09 -2.20
C GLN A 263 9.78 2.19 -1.40
N ASN A 264 9.66 0.94 -1.83
CA ASN A 264 8.77 -0.02 -1.18
C ASN A 264 9.49 -0.90 -0.15
N GLY A 265 10.81 -0.79 -0.05
CA GLY A 265 11.61 -1.60 0.87
C GLY A 265 11.57 -3.09 0.54
N ILE A 266 11.71 -3.44 -0.74
CA ILE A 266 11.63 -4.81 -1.21
C ILE A 266 12.91 -5.19 -1.95
N LEU A 267 13.50 -6.31 -1.56
CA LEU A 267 14.57 -6.96 -2.31
C LEU A 267 13.98 -8.11 -3.15
N TYR A 268 13.95 -7.92 -4.46
CA TYR A 268 13.58 -8.95 -5.44
C TYR A 268 14.80 -9.80 -5.73
N LYS A 269 14.82 -11.04 -5.26
CA LYS A 269 15.91 -11.96 -5.55
C LYS A 269 15.76 -12.58 -6.92
N GLY A 270 16.89 -12.83 -7.59
CA GLY A 270 16.93 -13.52 -8.88
C GLY A 270 16.29 -14.92 -8.84
N SER A 271 16.38 -15.60 -7.72
CA SER A 271 15.71 -16.89 -7.44
C SER A 271 14.18 -16.84 -7.41
N GLY A 272 13.58 -15.64 -7.38
CA GLY A 272 12.13 -15.44 -7.31
C GLY A 272 11.57 -15.14 -5.92
N GLU A 273 12.40 -15.23 -4.90
CA GLU A 273 12.02 -14.83 -3.55
C GLU A 273 12.04 -13.30 -3.42
N ASN A 274 11.07 -12.75 -2.69
CA ASN A 274 11.06 -11.35 -2.32
C ASN A 274 11.27 -11.21 -0.81
N GLN A 275 12.16 -10.32 -0.42
CA GLN A 275 12.37 -9.98 0.99
C GLN A 275 11.85 -8.57 1.24
N PHE A 276 10.96 -8.44 2.21
CA PHE A 276 10.38 -7.15 2.61
C PHE A 276 11.10 -6.65 3.85
N ILE A 277 11.60 -5.42 3.82
CA ILE A 277 12.27 -4.80 4.98
C ILE A 277 11.31 -4.74 6.17
N SER A 278 10.03 -4.42 5.92
CA SER A 278 9.00 -4.34 6.96
C SER A 278 8.70 -5.68 7.66
N LEU A 279 9.00 -6.80 7.00
CA LEU A 279 8.77 -8.15 7.55
C LEU A 279 10.04 -8.77 8.16
N GLN A 280 11.19 -8.08 8.06
CA GLN A 280 12.40 -8.58 8.71
C GLN A 280 12.30 -8.32 10.22
N PRO A 281 12.54 -9.34 11.05
CA PRO A 281 12.57 -9.13 12.47
C PRO A 281 13.71 -8.16 12.84
N PRO A 282 13.49 -7.24 13.79
CA PRO A 282 14.57 -6.39 14.25
C PRO A 282 15.68 -7.25 14.84
N VAL A 283 16.91 -6.98 14.41
CA VAL A 283 18.08 -7.68 14.92
C VAL A 283 18.71 -6.81 16.01
N ILE A 284 18.81 -7.34 17.21
CA ILE A 284 19.52 -6.71 18.31
C ILE A 284 20.93 -7.29 18.33
N SER A 285 21.93 -6.42 18.19
CA SER A 285 23.33 -6.80 18.30
C SER A 285 24.01 -6.05 19.44
N THR A 286 24.97 -6.70 20.11
CA THR A 286 25.77 -6.06 21.14
C THR A 286 26.87 -5.25 20.48
N VAL A 287 26.82 -3.93 20.60
CA VAL A 287 27.88 -3.03 20.10
C VAL A 287 29.07 -2.98 21.09
N MET A 288 28.76 -2.99 22.36
CA MET A 288 29.78 -2.99 23.44
C MET A 288 29.22 -3.67 24.68
N GLY A 289 30.10 -4.36 25.40
CA GLY A 289 29.73 -5.01 26.65
C GLY A 289 29.84 -6.53 26.60
N ASN A 290 29.87 -7.16 27.78
CA ASN A 290 29.88 -8.62 27.96
C ASN A 290 29.02 -9.09 29.12
N GLY A 291 28.12 -8.23 29.64
CA GLY A 291 27.28 -8.51 30.82
C GLY A 291 27.98 -8.39 32.16
N ARG A 292 29.29 -8.12 32.19
CA ARG A 292 30.06 -7.94 33.44
C ARG A 292 30.44 -6.48 33.64
N ARG A 293 30.44 -6.03 34.88
CA ARG A 293 30.86 -4.67 35.25
C ARG A 293 32.39 -4.55 35.25
N ARG A 294 32.90 -3.40 34.76
CA ARG A 294 34.31 -3.02 34.98
C ARG A 294 34.53 -2.42 36.37
N SER A 295 35.77 -2.34 36.77
CA SER A 295 36.17 -1.54 37.93
C SER A 295 36.07 -0.03 37.66
N ILE A 296 36.03 0.80 38.69
CA ILE A 296 35.99 2.27 38.57
C ILE A 296 37.23 2.75 37.82
N SER A 297 38.40 2.27 38.20
CA SER A 297 39.65 2.53 37.47
C SER A 297 39.86 1.42 36.43
N CYS A 298 40.09 1.79 35.18
CA CYS A 298 40.27 0.82 34.11
C CYS A 298 41.37 1.24 33.13
N PRO A 299 42.62 1.08 33.46
CA PRO A 299 43.75 1.47 32.61
C PRO A 299 43.81 0.67 31.30
N SER A 300 43.14 -0.50 31.21
CA SER A 300 43.13 -1.40 30.04
C SER A 300 41.77 -1.47 29.34
N CYS A 301 40.95 -0.44 29.48
CA CYS A 301 39.59 -0.44 28.88
C CYS A 301 39.55 -0.14 27.38
N ASN A 302 40.69 -0.03 26.73
CA ASN A 302 40.76 0.15 25.27
C ASN A 302 40.85 -1.19 24.56
N GLY A 303 40.46 -1.26 23.30
CA GLY A 303 40.52 -2.47 22.50
C GLY A 303 39.23 -2.73 21.71
N GLN A 304 38.86 -3.98 21.53
CA GLN A 304 37.60 -4.31 20.88
C GLN A 304 36.41 -3.95 21.76
N ALA A 305 35.40 -3.30 21.21
CA ALA A 305 34.18 -2.92 21.92
C ALA A 305 33.36 -4.13 22.34
N GLN A 306 33.23 -5.10 21.41
CA GLN A 306 32.55 -6.36 21.69
C GLN A 306 33.36 -7.17 22.75
N GLY A 307 32.71 -7.49 23.83
CA GLY A 307 33.37 -8.16 24.98
C GLY A 307 34.01 -7.22 25.99
N ASN A 308 34.15 -5.92 25.72
CA ASN A 308 34.63 -4.93 26.66
C ASN A 308 33.61 -4.67 27.78
N LYS A 309 34.05 -4.36 28.99
CA LYS A 309 33.18 -4.18 30.15
C LYS A 309 32.72 -2.73 30.27
N LEU A 310 31.49 -2.55 30.73
CA LEU A 310 30.89 -1.27 31.12
C LEU A 310 30.62 -1.25 32.62
N LEU A 311 30.57 -0.07 33.24
CA LEU A 311 30.20 0.06 34.66
C LEU A 311 28.75 0.52 34.80
N ALA A 312 28.42 1.67 34.23
CA ALA A 312 27.07 2.24 34.21
C ALA A 312 26.89 3.14 32.98
N PRO A 313 26.54 2.59 31.81
CA PRO A 313 26.29 3.38 30.62
C PRO A 313 24.97 4.16 30.78
N VAL A 314 25.03 5.48 30.65
CA VAL A 314 23.88 6.39 30.88
C VAL A 314 23.60 7.34 29.74
N ALA A 315 24.53 7.49 28.81
CA ALA A 315 24.38 8.42 27.70
C ALA A 315 25.00 7.85 26.40
N LEU A 316 24.38 8.18 25.27
CA LEU A 316 24.86 7.84 23.94
C LEU A 316 24.79 9.05 23.02
N ALA A 317 25.78 9.21 22.15
CA ALA A 317 25.81 10.23 21.13
C ALA A 317 26.52 9.70 19.88
N TRP A 318 26.00 10.01 18.70
CA TRP A 318 26.67 9.72 17.42
C TRP A 318 27.57 10.87 17.00
N GLY A 319 28.77 10.53 16.60
CA GLY A 319 29.67 11.46 15.91
C GLY A 319 29.40 11.51 14.41
N ILE A 320 29.77 12.63 13.78
CA ILE A 320 29.63 12.83 12.32
C ILE A 320 30.50 11.86 11.51
N ASP A 321 31.49 11.27 12.11
CA ASP A 321 32.40 10.27 11.54
C ASP A 321 31.90 8.82 11.70
N GLY A 322 30.68 8.63 12.19
CA GLY A 322 30.10 7.32 12.45
C GLY A 322 30.57 6.63 13.74
N SER A 323 31.35 7.35 14.58
CA SER A 323 31.71 6.84 15.91
C SER A 323 30.54 6.98 16.89
N LEU A 324 30.40 6.02 17.80
CA LEU A 324 29.45 6.08 18.89
C LEU A 324 30.15 6.45 20.21
N TYR A 325 29.70 7.50 20.85
CA TYR A 325 30.18 7.94 22.13
C TYR A 325 29.29 7.41 23.25
N VAL A 326 29.89 6.84 24.28
CA VAL A 326 29.19 6.24 25.42
C VAL A 326 29.66 6.91 26.70
N GLY A 327 28.74 7.52 27.44
CA GLY A 327 28.97 7.99 28.79
C GLY A 327 28.82 6.82 29.77
N ASP A 328 29.94 6.30 30.27
CA ASP A 328 30.00 5.12 31.15
C ASP A 328 30.55 5.50 32.50
N PHE A 329 29.66 5.92 33.40
CA PHE A 329 29.98 6.40 34.76
C PHE A 329 31.01 7.54 34.74
N ASN A 330 32.28 7.25 35.07
CA ASN A 330 33.38 8.22 35.13
C ASN A 330 34.18 8.31 33.81
N PHE A 331 33.81 7.60 32.76
CA PHE A 331 34.47 7.66 31.46
C PHE A 331 33.53 8.10 30.34
N ILE A 332 34.08 8.86 29.42
CA ILE A 332 33.50 9.00 28.06
C ILE A 332 34.33 8.11 27.15
N ARG A 333 33.64 7.17 26.48
CA ARG A 333 34.27 6.17 25.63
C ARG A 333 33.78 6.36 24.19
N ARG A 334 34.70 6.19 23.25
CA ARG A 334 34.42 6.29 21.83
C ARG A 334 34.58 4.93 21.19
N ILE A 335 33.51 4.46 20.53
CA ILE A 335 33.49 3.26 19.69
C ILE A 335 33.62 3.69 18.25
N TYR A 336 34.66 3.24 17.60
CA TYR A 336 34.92 3.54 16.19
C TYR A 336 34.10 2.61 15.27
N PRO A 337 33.83 3.02 14.00
CA PRO A 337 33.20 2.12 13.02
C PRO A 337 33.95 0.81 12.81
N THR A 338 35.25 0.77 13.09
CA THR A 338 36.09 -0.43 13.06
C THR A 338 35.79 -1.43 14.17
N GLY A 339 34.92 -1.10 15.13
CA GLY A 339 34.60 -1.93 16.28
C GLY A 339 35.56 -1.82 17.46
N ASN A 340 36.54 -0.93 17.38
CA ASN A 340 37.45 -0.66 18.52
C ASN A 340 36.86 0.42 19.42
N VAL A 341 37.22 0.36 20.71
CA VAL A 341 36.82 1.36 21.71
C VAL A 341 38.03 1.97 22.40
N THR A 342 37.98 3.26 22.66
CA THR A 342 38.94 3.99 23.46
C THR A 342 38.23 4.85 24.49
N SER A 343 38.85 4.99 25.71
CA SER A 343 38.42 5.99 26.68
C SER A 343 39.06 7.32 26.32
N ILE A 344 38.23 8.32 26.00
CA ILE A 344 38.69 9.64 25.57
C ILE A 344 38.73 10.67 26.70
N MET A 345 37.98 10.44 27.78
CA MET A 345 37.92 11.33 28.91
C MET A 345 37.62 10.53 30.19
N GLU A 346 38.30 10.86 31.27
CA GLU A 346 37.98 10.43 32.62
C GLU A 346 37.43 11.62 33.41
N LEU A 347 36.22 11.48 33.91
CA LEU A 347 35.57 12.45 34.78
C LEU A 347 36.00 12.16 36.22
N ARG A 348 36.57 13.15 36.90
CA ARG A 348 37.01 13.08 38.33
C ARG A 348 35.97 13.70 39.24
#